data_fc7f06bd196ae4849bd0106396691508
#
_entry.id   fc7f06bd196ae4849bd0106396691508
#
_cell.length_a   1.000
_cell.length_b   1.000
_cell.length_c   1.000
_cell.angle_alpha   90.00
_cell.angle_beta   90.00
_cell.angle_gamma   90.00
#
_symmetry.space_group_name_H-M   'P 1'
#
loop_
_entity.id
_entity.type
_entity.pdbx_description
1 polymer ?
#
loop_
_entity_poly.entity_id
_entity_poly.type
_entity_poly.pdbx_seq_one_letter_code
_entity_poly.pdbx_strand_id
1 'polypeptide(L)'
;MVCLLAQVISSVTIAQSDTAAKGYQTPKFNFLRFKEDWSSLKGVDRKDLQPSERIKYIELSKNGNNWVSFGGHLRSRFENHRNFAFGAPADADDSFILYRALFHADWHLGEQLRIFSEIKHADIGSRDLPGRARPIDEDELEVQQLFIDYTFDIDADSTLTFRVGRQEYGFGKSRLISALPWANALRHWDGITGILNTPQFNVNFFYSSFNPVDQDGFNNSDSDNQLAGIYATQKLAANSGIEYYWLRTEREDVTFNGTSGDENRDTFGIRHWGIFSNRLDYEVEGAYQTGDVGTGSVSAFMFTGEVIYAVPGASNSKLSFAVDYASGDDEAAGEVNTFNQLFPLGHAYFGFIDLVGRQNILDISAAYRTRISDRTNVRVAIHNFFRADDADALYNAGGGVVRAGDASASSDIGREIDLTLSYKLSNQVTGSLGLSLIHISEPTRPY
;
A
#
# COMPACT_ATOMS: atom_id res chain seq x y z
N MET A 1 -12.07 0.74 26.97
CA MET A 1 -13.03 0.46 25.91
C MET A 1 -12.36 -0.48 24.93
N VAL A 2 -13.05 -1.47 24.37
CA VAL A 2 -12.47 -2.46 23.46
C VAL A 2 -13.16 -2.28 22.11
N CYS A 3 -12.40 -1.95 21.08
CA CYS A 3 -12.86 -1.99 19.70
C CYS A 3 -12.51 -3.36 19.11
N LEU A 4 -13.47 -4.07 18.56
CA LEU A 4 -13.29 -5.38 17.95
C LEU A 4 -13.49 -5.26 16.45
N LEU A 5 -12.51 -5.68 15.67
CA LEU A 5 -12.63 -5.86 14.23
C LEU A 5 -12.46 -7.34 13.91
N ALA A 6 -13.48 -7.99 13.39
CA ALA A 6 -13.40 -9.32 12.82
C ALA A 6 -13.57 -9.24 11.30
N GLN A 7 -12.59 -9.71 10.58
CA GLN A 7 -12.61 -9.69 9.11
C GLN A 7 -12.43 -11.11 8.57
N VAL A 8 -13.27 -11.49 7.63
CA VAL A 8 -13.09 -12.67 6.80
C VAL A 8 -12.79 -12.19 5.38
N ILE A 9 -11.54 -12.31 4.99
CA ILE A 9 -11.10 -11.93 3.64
C ILE A 9 -10.94 -13.22 2.83
N SER A 10 -11.78 -13.41 1.82
CA SER A 10 -11.53 -14.39 0.79
C SER A 10 -10.99 -13.66 -0.44
N SER A 11 -9.70 -13.76 -0.69
CA SER A 11 -9.09 -13.26 -1.92
C SER A 11 -8.83 -14.45 -2.85
N VAL A 12 -9.44 -14.42 -4.02
CA VAL A 12 -9.07 -15.33 -5.10
C VAL A 12 -7.88 -14.71 -5.81
N THR A 13 -6.69 -15.04 -5.36
CA THR A 13 -5.46 -14.74 -6.10
C THR A 13 -5.16 -15.96 -6.95
N ILE A 14 -5.15 -15.81 -8.27
CA ILE A 14 -4.70 -16.89 -9.15
C ILE A 14 -3.20 -17.10 -8.91
N ALA A 15 -2.85 -18.07 -8.07
CA ALA A 15 -1.51 -18.29 -7.56
C ALA A 15 -0.77 -19.45 -8.25
N GLN A 16 0.52 -19.48 -8.04
CA GLN A 16 1.54 -20.35 -8.62
C GLN A 16 1.40 -21.82 -8.20
N SER A 17 1.54 -22.74 -9.16
CA SER A 17 1.74 -24.17 -8.89
C SER A 17 3.21 -24.49 -8.64
N ASP A 18 3.48 -25.61 -7.92
CA ASP A 18 4.83 -26.15 -7.74
C ASP A 18 5.58 -26.31 -9.06
N THR A 19 6.70 -25.64 -9.17
CA THR A 19 7.52 -25.55 -10.40
C THR A 19 8.37 -26.80 -10.67
N ALA A 20 8.46 -27.73 -9.73
CA ALA A 20 9.38 -28.87 -9.81
C ALA A 20 9.02 -29.94 -10.87
N ALA A 21 7.81 -29.93 -11.45
CA ALA A 21 7.35 -30.92 -12.44
C ALA A 21 7.07 -30.32 -13.83
N LYS A 22 7.19 -28.98 -13.99
CA LYS A 22 6.89 -28.30 -15.26
C LYS A 22 8.19 -27.86 -15.92
N GLY A 23 8.39 -28.14 -17.17
CA GLY A 23 9.57 -27.68 -17.94
C GLY A 23 9.63 -26.15 -18.15
N TYR A 24 8.84 -25.36 -17.44
CA TYR A 24 8.77 -23.89 -17.50
C TYR A 24 8.54 -23.28 -16.12
N GLN A 25 8.95 -22.00 -15.96
CA GLN A 25 8.74 -21.22 -14.73
C GLN A 25 7.42 -20.47 -14.82
N THR A 26 6.64 -20.54 -13.76
CA THR A 26 5.43 -19.72 -13.61
C THR A 26 5.77 -18.45 -12.83
N PRO A 27 5.46 -17.25 -13.33
CA PRO A 27 5.68 -15.99 -12.60
C PRO A 27 4.95 -15.98 -11.28
N LYS A 28 5.50 -15.22 -10.32
CA LYS A 28 4.79 -14.92 -9.09
C LYS A 28 3.71 -13.88 -9.37
N PHE A 29 2.52 -14.10 -8.84
CA PHE A 29 1.48 -13.08 -8.86
C PHE A 29 1.90 -11.87 -8.04
N ASN A 30 1.72 -10.69 -8.62
CA ASN A 30 1.99 -9.41 -8.00
C ASN A 30 0.67 -8.66 -7.80
N PHE A 31 0.55 -7.85 -6.74
CA PHE A 31 -0.61 -6.98 -6.63
C PHE A 31 -0.67 -5.98 -7.80
N LEU A 32 0.45 -5.32 -8.10
CA LEU A 32 0.61 -4.52 -9.33
C LEU A 32 0.78 -5.50 -10.52
N ARG A 33 -0.34 -5.88 -11.13
CA ARG A 33 -0.40 -6.94 -12.17
C ARG A 33 0.48 -6.67 -13.37
N PHE A 34 0.70 -5.42 -13.71
CA PHE A 34 1.60 -5.04 -14.79
C PHE A 34 3.09 -5.38 -14.54
N LYS A 35 3.46 -5.77 -13.31
CA LYS A 35 4.80 -6.28 -12.97
C LYS A 35 4.97 -7.79 -13.21
N GLU A 36 3.92 -8.49 -13.68
CA GLU A 36 3.98 -9.90 -14.04
C GLU A 36 4.52 -10.07 -15.46
N ASP A 37 5.51 -10.94 -15.65
CA ASP A 37 6.02 -11.31 -16.97
C ASP A 37 5.68 -12.78 -17.27
N TRP A 38 4.82 -12.99 -18.24
CA TRP A 38 4.37 -14.30 -18.69
C TRP A 38 5.08 -14.79 -19.96
N SER A 39 6.11 -14.11 -20.43
CA SER A 39 6.89 -14.46 -21.63
C SER A 39 7.54 -15.85 -21.53
N SER A 40 7.81 -16.34 -20.32
CA SER A 40 8.32 -17.69 -20.06
C SER A 40 7.42 -18.82 -20.55
N LEU A 41 6.16 -18.52 -20.87
CA LEU A 41 5.21 -19.48 -21.46
C LEU A 41 5.31 -19.57 -23.00
N LYS A 42 6.16 -18.77 -23.64
CA LYS A 42 6.39 -18.82 -25.09
C LYS A 42 6.85 -20.22 -25.51
N GLY A 43 6.15 -20.81 -26.48
CA GLY A 43 6.47 -22.13 -27.02
C GLY A 43 6.07 -23.31 -26.13
N VAL A 44 5.44 -23.09 -24.98
CA VAL A 44 4.89 -24.16 -24.14
C VAL A 44 3.59 -24.67 -24.76
N ASP A 45 3.49 -26.01 -24.96
CA ASP A 45 2.27 -26.60 -25.52
C ASP A 45 1.07 -26.34 -24.58
N ARG A 46 -0.02 -25.84 -25.14
CA ARG A 46 -1.23 -25.48 -24.38
C ARG A 46 -1.80 -26.63 -23.54
N LYS A 47 -1.58 -27.88 -23.93
CA LYS A 47 -2.00 -29.06 -23.16
C LYS A 47 -1.24 -29.21 -21.84
N ASP A 48 0.02 -28.70 -21.76
CA ASP A 48 0.86 -28.79 -20.61
C ASP A 48 0.63 -27.64 -19.62
N LEU A 49 -0.12 -26.59 -20.06
CA LEU A 49 -0.49 -25.44 -19.22
C LEU A 49 -1.68 -25.77 -18.31
N GLN A 50 -1.64 -25.28 -17.08
CA GLN A 50 -2.81 -25.27 -16.20
C GLN A 50 -3.94 -24.43 -16.81
N PRO A 51 -5.22 -24.71 -16.49
CA PRO A 51 -6.35 -23.94 -17.04
C PRO A 51 -6.21 -22.43 -16.92
N SER A 52 -5.71 -21.93 -15.78
CA SER A 52 -5.48 -20.51 -15.54
C SER A 52 -4.27 -19.92 -16.27
N GLU A 53 -3.29 -20.76 -16.67
CA GLU A 53 -2.12 -20.33 -17.43
C GLU A 53 -2.43 -20.20 -18.93
N ARG A 54 -3.49 -20.86 -19.41
CA ARG A 54 -3.88 -20.84 -20.84
C ARG A 54 -4.35 -19.48 -21.33
N ILE A 55 -4.66 -18.56 -20.43
CA ILE A 55 -5.06 -17.18 -20.73
C ILE A 55 -3.92 -16.18 -20.51
N LYS A 56 -2.71 -16.67 -20.12
CA LYS A 56 -1.59 -15.80 -19.75
C LYS A 56 -0.63 -15.50 -20.90
N TYR A 57 -0.51 -16.38 -21.86
CA TYR A 57 0.30 -16.16 -23.05
C TYR A 57 -0.48 -16.65 -24.27
N ILE A 58 -1.21 -15.75 -24.90
CA ILE A 58 -1.98 -16.03 -26.11
C ILE A 58 -1.27 -15.36 -27.28
N GLU A 59 -0.67 -16.16 -28.14
CA GLU A 59 0.02 -15.66 -29.33
C GLU A 59 -0.95 -14.99 -30.31
N LEU A 60 -0.63 -13.77 -30.73
CA LEU A 60 -1.37 -13.00 -31.74
C LEU A 60 -0.68 -13.02 -33.09
N SER A 61 0.58 -13.45 -33.16
CA SER A 61 1.36 -13.55 -34.37
C SER A 61 2.12 -14.87 -34.45
N LYS A 62 2.38 -15.35 -35.67
CA LYS A 62 3.05 -16.63 -35.91
C LYS A 62 4.48 -16.73 -35.39
N ASN A 63 5.14 -15.61 -35.19
CA ASN A 63 6.51 -15.54 -34.65
C ASN A 63 6.53 -15.42 -33.10
N GLY A 64 5.35 -15.37 -32.45
CA GLY A 64 5.21 -15.25 -31.00
C GLY A 64 5.68 -13.90 -30.43
N ASN A 65 5.96 -12.89 -31.27
CA ASN A 65 6.42 -11.56 -30.78
C ASN A 65 5.24 -10.67 -30.37
N ASN A 66 4.02 -10.98 -30.86
CA ASN A 66 2.81 -10.31 -30.40
C ASN A 66 1.99 -11.32 -29.60
N TRP A 67 1.65 -10.96 -28.39
CA TRP A 67 0.88 -11.81 -27.49
C TRP A 67 0.06 -10.99 -26.50
N VAL A 68 -0.94 -11.61 -25.88
CA VAL A 68 -1.76 -10.99 -24.85
C VAL A 68 -1.89 -11.91 -23.64
N SER A 69 -1.88 -11.30 -22.45
CA SER A 69 -2.16 -11.95 -21.17
C SER A 69 -3.44 -11.40 -20.58
N PHE A 70 -4.33 -12.28 -20.14
CA PHE A 70 -5.52 -11.89 -19.37
C PHE A 70 -5.39 -12.34 -17.91
N GLY A 71 -6.00 -11.58 -17.02
CA GLY A 71 -6.06 -11.94 -15.60
C GLY A 71 -6.99 -11.04 -14.82
N GLY A 72 -6.97 -11.22 -13.51
CA GLY A 72 -7.81 -10.43 -12.63
C GLY A 72 -7.66 -10.83 -11.17
N HIS A 73 -8.49 -10.23 -10.34
CA HIS A 73 -8.54 -10.47 -8.90
C HIS A 73 -9.96 -10.27 -8.40
N LEU A 74 -10.46 -11.24 -7.66
CA LEU A 74 -11.76 -11.13 -6.98
C LEU A 74 -11.51 -11.12 -5.47
N ARG A 75 -12.15 -10.23 -4.74
CA ARG A 75 -12.11 -10.17 -3.29
C ARG A 75 -13.52 -9.97 -2.73
N SER A 76 -13.87 -10.76 -1.72
CA SER A 76 -15.00 -10.49 -0.84
C SER A 76 -14.47 -10.37 0.58
N ARG A 77 -14.87 -9.34 1.32
CA ARG A 77 -14.40 -9.04 2.67
C ARG A 77 -15.58 -8.68 3.55
N PHE A 78 -15.83 -9.50 4.56
CA PHE A 78 -16.79 -9.19 5.61
C PHE A 78 -16.06 -8.49 6.75
N GLU A 79 -16.62 -7.37 7.23
CA GLU A 79 -16.14 -6.63 8.39
C GLU A 79 -17.21 -6.54 9.45
N ASN A 80 -16.81 -6.71 10.72
CA ASN A 80 -17.64 -6.45 11.89
C ASN A 80 -16.89 -5.47 12.79
N HIS A 81 -17.43 -4.29 12.96
CA HIS A 81 -16.90 -3.25 13.83
C HIS A 81 -17.71 -3.15 15.11
N ARG A 82 -17.01 -2.95 16.23
CA ARG A 82 -17.59 -2.67 17.54
C ARG A 82 -16.89 -1.45 18.14
N ASN A 83 -17.67 -0.46 18.58
CA ASN A 83 -17.17 0.81 19.09
C ASN A 83 -16.27 1.54 18.05
N PHE A 84 -16.70 1.62 16.80
CA PHE A 84 -15.97 2.28 15.73
C PHE A 84 -15.56 3.72 16.12
N ALA A 85 -14.42 4.20 15.60
CA ALA A 85 -13.86 5.52 15.89
C ALA A 85 -13.83 5.83 17.40
N PHE A 86 -13.31 4.87 18.18
CA PHE A 86 -13.21 4.95 19.64
C PHE A 86 -14.57 5.02 20.38
N GLY A 87 -15.66 4.67 19.69
CA GLY A 87 -17.02 4.76 20.23
C GLY A 87 -17.56 6.19 20.30
N ALA A 88 -16.94 7.12 19.54
CA ALA A 88 -17.42 8.51 19.44
C ALA A 88 -18.84 8.64 18.86
N PRO A 89 -19.21 7.92 17.78
CA PRO A 89 -20.59 7.93 17.27
C PRO A 89 -21.53 7.15 18.19
N ALA A 90 -22.79 7.61 18.28
CA ALA A 90 -23.82 6.92 19.05
C ALA A 90 -24.10 5.49 18.52
N ASP A 91 -23.98 5.29 17.19
CA ASP A 91 -24.13 3.99 16.50
C ASP A 91 -22.78 3.54 15.95
N ALA A 92 -21.89 3.08 16.85
CA ALA A 92 -20.52 2.71 16.53
C ALA A 92 -20.32 1.21 16.20
N ASP A 93 -21.42 0.45 16.13
CA ASP A 93 -21.42 -0.99 15.86
C ASP A 93 -22.04 -1.28 14.51
N ASP A 94 -21.34 -2.03 13.65
CA ASP A 94 -21.84 -2.37 12.32
C ASP A 94 -21.19 -3.64 11.76
N SER A 95 -21.85 -4.24 10.78
CA SER A 95 -21.33 -5.35 9.99
C SER A 95 -21.69 -5.19 8.53
N PHE A 96 -20.72 -5.22 7.66
CA PHE A 96 -20.92 -5.03 6.23
C PHE A 96 -19.99 -5.92 5.40
N ILE A 97 -20.25 -5.96 4.11
CA ILE A 97 -19.47 -6.74 3.16
C ILE A 97 -18.97 -5.86 2.02
N LEU A 98 -17.71 -6.04 1.64
CA LEU A 98 -17.07 -5.34 0.53
C LEU A 98 -16.74 -6.35 -0.57
N TYR A 99 -17.00 -5.96 -1.80
CA TYR A 99 -16.68 -6.74 -3.00
C TYR A 99 -15.76 -5.94 -3.91
N ARG A 100 -14.76 -6.60 -4.46
CA ARG A 100 -13.91 -6.02 -5.49
C ARG A 100 -13.61 -7.03 -6.58
N ALA A 101 -13.80 -6.62 -7.83
CA ALA A 101 -13.40 -7.36 -9.02
C ALA A 101 -12.45 -6.49 -9.86
N LEU A 102 -11.31 -7.05 -10.24
CA LEU A 102 -10.38 -6.48 -11.20
C LEU A 102 -10.26 -7.43 -12.38
N PHE A 103 -10.20 -6.88 -13.58
CA PHE A 103 -9.90 -7.64 -14.80
C PHE A 103 -8.91 -6.84 -15.65
N HIS A 104 -7.82 -7.50 -16.08
CA HIS A 104 -6.81 -6.86 -16.92
C HIS A 104 -6.52 -7.63 -18.20
N ALA A 105 -6.06 -6.86 -19.17
CA ALA A 105 -5.45 -7.36 -20.39
C ALA A 105 -4.11 -6.64 -20.61
N ASP A 106 -3.08 -7.40 -20.95
CA ASP A 106 -1.71 -6.98 -21.12
C ASP A 106 -1.23 -7.40 -22.51
N TRP A 107 -1.19 -6.44 -23.45
CA TRP A 107 -0.78 -6.66 -24.83
C TRP A 107 0.69 -6.31 -25.02
N HIS A 108 1.44 -7.26 -25.56
CA HIS A 108 2.82 -7.09 -26.00
C HIS A 108 2.85 -7.11 -27.52
N LEU A 109 3.28 -6.00 -28.12
CA LEU A 109 3.30 -5.76 -29.55
C LEU A 109 4.75 -5.55 -30.02
N GLY A 110 5.38 -6.64 -30.47
CA GLY A 110 6.82 -6.69 -30.68
C GLY A 110 7.59 -6.73 -29.36
N GLU A 111 8.81 -6.21 -29.37
CA GLU A 111 9.72 -6.21 -28.23
C GLU A 111 9.64 -4.92 -27.41
N GLN A 112 9.12 -3.84 -27.99
CA GLN A 112 9.21 -2.49 -27.44
C GLN A 112 7.88 -1.95 -26.93
N LEU A 113 6.77 -2.27 -27.60
CA LEU A 113 5.47 -1.67 -27.32
C LEU A 113 4.62 -2.59 -26.46
N ARG A 114 4.09 -2.05 -25.37
CA ARG A 114 3.15 -2.72 -24.47
C ARG A 114 1.96 -1.81 -24.19
N ILE A 115 0.77 -2.39 -24.15
CA ILE A 115 -0.44 -1.70 -23.70
C ILE A 115 -1.02 -2.53 -22.55
N PHE A 116 -1.26 -1.88 -21.41
CA PHE A 116 -1.90 -2.51 -20.26
C PHE A 116 -3.22 -1.82 -19.97
N SER A 117 -4.25 -2.61 -19.76
CA SER A 117 -5.57 -2.10 -19.33
C SER A 117 -6.12 -2.94 -18.19
N GLU A 118 -6.71 -2.28 -17.20
CA GLU A 118 -7.39 -2.91 -16.09
C GLU A 118 -8.67 -2.14 -15.76
N ILE A 119 -9.76 -2.88 -15.62
CA ILE A 119 -11.04 -2.35 -15.13
C ILE A 119 -11.28 -2.85 -13.72
N LYS A 120 -11.94 -2.03 -12.91
CA LYS A 120 -12.31 -2.31 -11.53
C LYS A 120 -13.81 -2.15 -11.33
N HIS A 121 -14.35 -3.01 -10.47
CA HIS A 121 -15.64 -2.83 -9.81
C HIS A 121 -15.42 -3.01 -8.32
N ALA A 122 -15.79 -2.03 -7.52
CA ALA A 122 -15.73 -2.07 -6.06
C ALA A 122 -17.06 -1.61 -5.48
N ASP A 123 -17.62 -2.41 -4.58
CA ASP A 123 -18.95 -2.16 -4.02
C ASP A 123 -18.98 -2.55 -2.54
N ILE A 124 -19.91 -1.96 -1.79
CA ILE A 124 -20.12 -2.20 -0.37
C ILE A 124 -21.59 -2.43 -0.07
N GLY A 125 -21.90 -3.49 0.69
CA GLY A 125 -23.26 -3.77 1.15
C GLY A 125 -23.49 -3.20 2.54
N SER A 126 -24.54 -2.36 2.67
CA SER A 126 -25.18 -1.99 3.94
C SER A 126 -24.25 -1.50 5.04
N ARG A 127 -23.39 -0.51 4.76
CA ARG A 127 -22.59 0.13 5.81
C ARG A 127 -23.36 1.31 6.41
N ASP A 128 -23.65 1.23 7.71
CA ASP A 128 -24.40 2.25 8.48
C ASP A 128 -23.51 3.12 9.38
N LEU A 129 -22.23 2.79 9.53
CA LEU A 129 -21.26 3.65 10.23
C LEU A 129 -21.18 5.06 9.62
N PRO A 130 -20.77 6.09 10.41
CA PRO A 130 -20.63 7.46 9.92
C PRO A 130 -19.86 7.54 8.59
N GLY A 131 -20.39 8.34 7.67
CA GLY A 131 -19.90 8.46 6.30
C GLY A 131 -20.47 7.42 5.34
N ARG A 132 -21.28 6.46 5.78
CA ARG A 132 -21.86 5.39 4.96
C ARG A 132 -20.81 4.78 4.03
N ALA A 133 -21.10 4.60 2.72
CA ALA A 133 -20.10 4.26 1.72
C ALA A 133 -19.11 5.43 1.55
N ARG A 134 -17.81 5.18 1.81
CA ARG A 134 -16.76 6.17 1.64
C ARG A 134 -16.12 6.01 0.26
N PRO A 135 -15.44 7.02 -0.29
CA PRO A 135 -14.72 6.90 -1.56
C PRO A 135 -13.70 5.73 -1.60
N ILE A 136 -13.19 5.26 -0.44
CA ILE A 136 -12.31 4.08 -0.36
C ILE A 136 -13.06 2.75 -0.36
N ASP A 137 -14.38 2.76 -0.20
CA ASP A 137 -15.23 1.57 -0.08
C ASP A 137 -15.93 1.23 -1.40
N GLU A 138 -16.35 2.23 -2.16
CA GLU A 138 -17.20 2.09 -3.35
C GLU A 138 -16.66 2.87 -4.55
N ASP A 139 -16.66 2.20 -5.71
CA ASP A 139 -16.26 2.73 -7.01
C ASP A 139 -16.76 1.71 -8.05
N GLU A 140 -18.03 1.88 -8.50
CA GLU A 140 -18.79 0.80 -9.16
C GLU A 140 -18.16 0.32 -10.46
N LEU A 141 -17.64 1.20 -11.30
CA LEU A 141 -16.97 0.83 -12.54
C LEU A 141 -15.94 1.88 -12.91
N GLU A 142 -14.69 1.48 -12.93
CA GLU A 142 -13.59 2.37 -13.23
C GLU A 142 -12.55 1.73 -14.16
N VAL A 143 -11.96 2.55 -15.02
CA VAL A 143 -10.72 2.21 -15.71
C VAL A 143 -9.57 2.41 -14.72
N GLN A 144 -9.24 1.35 -13.99
CA GLN A 144 -8.23 1.40 -12.94
C GLN A 144 -6.84 1.70 -13.49
N GLN A 145 -6.50 1.11 -14.63
CA GLN A 145 -5.26 1.36 -15.34
C GLN A 145 -5.49 1.31 -16.85
N LEU A 146 -4.88 2.24 -17.57
CA LEU A 146 -4.78 2.24 -19.03
C LEU A 146 -3.55 3.02 -19.43
N PHE A 147 -2.47 2.33 -19.79
CA PHE A 147 -1.23 2.98 -20.17
C PHE A 147 -0.55 2.26 -21.34
N ILE A 148 0.36 3.00 -21.95
CA ILE A 148 1.25 2.52 -23.00
C ILE A 148 2.68 2.62 -22.49
N ASP A 149 3.43 1.54 -22.61
CA ASP A 149 4.87 1.48 -22.39
C ASP A 149 5.59 1.40 -23.74
N TYR A 150 6.63 2.21 -23.89
CA TYR A 150 7.59 2.05 -24.99
C TYR A 150 8.99 1.90 -24.39
N THR A 151 9.62 0.76 -24.66
CA THR A 151 10.92 0.38 -24.07
C THR A 151 12.02 0.51 -25.09
N PHE A 152 13.12 1.16 -24.71
CA PHE A 152 14.37 1.26 -25.46
C PHE A 152 15.42 0.41 -24.75
N ASP A 153 16.11 -0.42 -25.51
CA ASP A 153 17.32 -1.08 -25.05
C ASP A 153 18.48 -0.10 -25.11
N ILE A 154 19.11 0.16 -23.96
CA ILE A 154 20.31 1.02 -23.87
C ILE A 154 21.55 0.18 -24.16
N ASP A 155 21.60 -1.00 -23.55
CA ASP A 155 22.61 -2.02 -23.76
C ASP A 155 22.00 -3.42 -23.49
N ALA A 156 22.83 -4.48 -23.42
CA ALA A 156 22.36 -5.85 -23.24
C ALA A 156 21.60 -6.11 -21.93
N ASP A 157 21.84 -5.29 -20.90
CA ASP A 157 21.33 -5.50 -19.54
C ASP A 157 20.54 -4.27 -19.02
N SER A 158 20.41 -3.23 -19.83
CA SER A 158 19.81 -1.94 -19.40
C SER A 158 18.72 -1.48 -20.36
N THR A 159 17.59 -1.04 -19.79
CA THR A 159 16.45 -0.53 -20.56
C THR A 159 15.95 0.80 -20.01
N LEU A 160 15.38 1.61 -20.89
CA LEU A 160 14.61 2.81 -20.54
C LEU A 160 13.20 2.67 -21.10
N THR A 161 12.22 2.64 -20.22
CA THR A 161 10.80 2.58 -20.59
C THR A 161 10.12 3.90 -20.31
N PHE A 162 9.39 4.43 -21.28
CA PHE A 162 8.46 5.53 -21.09
C PHE A 162 7.05 4.99 -21.01
N ARG A 163 6.36 5.32 -19.92
CA ARG A 163 4.95 5.00 -19.67
C ARG A 163 4.12 6.26 -19.71
N VAL A 164 2.98 6.23 -20.40
CA VAL A 164 2.02 7.33 -20.46
C VAL A 164 0.62 6.77 -20.26
N GLY A 165 -0.16 7.39 -19.38
CA GLY A 165 -1.55 7.07 -19.12
C GLY A 165 -1.88 6.86 -17.65
N ARG A 166 -3.04 6.24 -17.40
CA ARG A 166 -3.55 5.93 -16.07
C ARG A 166 -2.82 4.73 -15.49
N GLN A 167 -2.23 4.90 -14.31
CA GLN A 167 -1.33 3.93 -13.72
C GLN A 167 -1.39 3.91 -12.19
N GLU A 168 -1.01 2.80 -11.61
CA GLU A 168 -0.83 2.63 -10.17
C GLU A 168 0.63 2.81 -9.78
N TYR A 169 0.87 3.48 -8.65
CA TYR A 169 2.19 3.57 -8.04
C TYR A 169 2.28 2.74 -6.75
N GLY A 170 3.46 2.21 -6.52
CA GLY A 170 3.81 1.54 -5.28
C GLY A 170 5.34 1.44 -5.21
N PHE A 171 5.91 2.22 -4.29
CA PHE A 171 7.35 2.31 -4.10
C PHE A 171 7.77 1.79 -2.72
N GLY A 172 8.95 1.20 -2.66
CA GLY A 172 9.54 0.68 -1.45
C GLY A 172 8.63 -0.30 -0.73
N LYS A 173 8.34 0.01 0.51
CA LYS A 173 7.38 -0.71 1.36
C LYS A 173 5.98 -0.08 1.37
N SER A 174 5.70 0.83 0.44
CA SER A 174 4.42 1.55 0.35
C SER A 174 4.09 2.40 1.59
N ARG A 175 5.10 2.87 2.30
CA ARG A 175 4.91 3.73 3.48
C ARG A 175 4.40 5.11 3.10
N LEU A 176 4.84 5.64 1.95
CA LEU A 176 4.47 6.97 1.46
C LEU A 176 3.67 6.93 0.16
N ILE A 177 3.98 6.01 -0.76
CA ILE A 177 3.28 5.90 -2.06
C ILE A 177 2.78 4.48 -2.26
N SER A 178 1.45 4.32 -2.41
CA SER A 178 0.77 3.04 -2.58
C SER A 178 -0.52 3.18 -3.38
N ALA A 179 -0.79 2.21 -4.24
CA ALA A 179 -2.11 2.01 -4.86
C ALA A 179 -3.20 1.60 -3.84
N LEU A 180 -2.87 1.49 -2.56
CA LEU A 180 -3.76 1.16 -1.45
C LEU A 180 -4.50 -0.19 -1.61
N PRO A 181 -3.80 -1.33 -1.77
CA PRO A 181 -4.42 -2.64 -2.02
C PRO A 181 -5.40 -3.10 -0.93
N TRP A 182 -5.29 -2.54 0.27
CA TRP A 182 -6.19 -2.83 1.39
C TRP A 182 -7.59 -2.25 1.17
N ALA A 183 -7.73 -1.00 0.72
CA ALA A 183 -9.01 -0.38 0.41
C ALA A 183 -9.81 -1.17 -0.61
N ASN A 184 -11.09 -0.93 -0.72
CA ASN A 184 -11.92 -1.54 -1.74
C ASN A 184 -11.74 -0.82 -3.07
N ALA A 185 -11.87 0.49 -3.08
CA ALA A 185 -11.43 1.34 -4.19
C ALA A 185 -9.92 1.59 -4.10
N LEU A 186 -9.23 1.45 -5.22
CA LEU A 186 -7.77 1.58 -5.34
C LEU A 186 -7.40 2.98 -5.83
N ARG A 187 -6.20 3.44 -5.46
CA ARG A 187 -5.64 4.70 -5.98
C ARG A 187 -5.00 4.49 -7.34
N HIS A 188 -5.15 5.47 -8.21
CA HIS A 188 -4.45 5.57 -9.48
C HIS A 188 -4.20 7.03 -9.84
N TRP A 189 -3.33 7.25 -10.81
CA TRP A 189 -2.87 8.55 -11.28
C TRP A 189 -2.82 8.58 -12.79
N ASP A 190 -3.13 9.71 -13.39
CA ASP A 190 -2.92 9.97 -14.81
C ASP A 190 -1.59 10.74 -14.97
N GLY A 191 -0.67 10.22 -15.78
CA GLY A 191 0.63 10.87 -15.91
C GLY A 191 1.63 10.14 -16.79
N ILE A 192 2.88 10.56 -16.64
CA ILE A 192 4.02 10.03 -17.37
C ILE A 192 5.06 9.47 -16.40
N THR A 193 5.70 8.37 -16.76
CA THR A 193 6.78 7.76 -15.98
C THR A 193 7.90 7.31 -16.90
N GLY A 194 9.13 7.72 -16.60
CA GLY A 194 10.35 7.15 -17.16
C GLY A 194 10.92 6.10 -16.20
N ILE A 195 11.19 4.89 -16.66
CA ILE A 195 11.67 3.76 -15.87
C ILE A 195 13.00 3.30 -16.42
N LEU A 196 14.09 3.61 -15.72
CA LEU A 196 15.43 3.13 -16.04
C LEU A 196 15.72 1.85 -15.24
N ASN A 197 15.96 0.77 -15.94
CA ASN A 197 16.40 -0.50 -15.34
C ASN A 197 17.84 -0.78 -15.78
N THR A 198 18.70 -1.05 -14.81
CA THR A 198 20.07 -1.54 -15.00
C THR A 198 20.31 -2.71 -14.03
N PRO A 199 21.40 -3.48 -14.15
CA PRO A 199 21.70 -4.56 -13.20
C PRO A 199 21.75 -4.13 -11.74
N GLN A 200 22.15 -2.87 -11.47
CA GLN A 200 22.33 -2.34 -10.12
C GLN A 200 21.20 -1.39 -9.69
N PHE A 201 20.58 -0.67 -10.62
CA PHE A 201 19.61 0.37 -10.32
C PHE A 201 18.28 0.12 -11.03
N ASN A 202 17.18 0.43 -10.32
CA ASN A 202 15.89 0.73 -10.91
C ASN A 202 15.54 2.16 -10.51
N VAL A 203 15.35 3.05 -11.49
CA VAL A 203 15.02 4.46 -11.23
C VAL A 203 13.73 4.82 -11.94
N ASN A 204 12.79 5.40 -11.21
CA ASN A 204 11.53 5.90 -11.71
C ASN A 204 11.52 7.43 -11.61
N PHE A 205 11.21 8.09 -12.71
CA PHE A 205 10.95 9.54 -12.82
C PHE A 205 9.50 9.71 -13.19
N PHE A 206 8.72 10.44 -12.44
CA PHE A 206 7.29 10.53 -12.72
C PHE A 206 6.73 11.92 -12.43
N TYR A 207 5.70 12.26 -13.21
CA TYR A 207 4.83 13.41 -12.99
C TYR A 207 3.40 13.00 -13.31
N SER A 208 2.48 13.25 -12.38
CA SER A 208 1.11 12.74 -12.47
C SER A 208 0.13 13.55 -11.63
N SER A 209 -1.14 13.51 -12.03
CA SER A 209 -2.26 14.01 -11.24
C SER A 209 -2.99 12.85 -10.58
N PHE A 210 -3.39 13.02 -9.33
CA PHE A 210 -4.17 12.04 -8.60
C PHE A 210 -5.61 12.01 -9.16
N ASN A 211 -6.23 10.84 -9.15
CA ASN A 211 -7.62 10.67 -9.54
C ASN A 211 -8.43 10.31 -8.30
N PRO A 212 -9.13 11.28 -7.68
CA PRO A 212 -10.04 10.97 -6.57
C PRO A 212 -11.19 10.10 -7.05
N VAL A 213 -11.70 9.25 -6.16
CA VAL A 213 -12.85 8.42 -6.47
C VAL A 213 -14.10 9.27 -6.58
N ASP A 214 -14.77 9.19 -7.73
CA ASP A 214 -16.12 9.68 -7.96
C ASP A 214 -17.09 8.50 -7.89
N GLN A 215 -17.88 8.41 -6.81
CA GLN A 215 -18.79 7.27 -6.59
C GLN A 215 -19.94 7.22 -7.61
N ASP A 216 -20.26 8.35 -8.26
CA ASP A 216 -21.36 8.50 -9.21
C ASP A 216 -20.93 8.44 -10.69
N GLY A 217 -19.61 8.36 -10.97
CA GLY A 217 -19.06 8.43 -12.32
C GLY A 217 -17.67 7.84 -12.48
N PHE A 218 -17.05 8.10 -13.63
CA PHE A 218 -15.65 7.76 -13.85
C PHE A 218 -14.74 8.77 -13.16
N ASN A 219 -13.68 8.28 -12.53
CA ASN A 219 -12.69 9.10 -11.85
C ASN A 219 -11.94 9.99 -12.85
N ASN A 220 -11.85 11.26 -12.56
CA ASN A 220 -11.13 12.22 -13.38
C ASN A 220 -9.84 12.67 -12.71
N SER A 221 -8.86 13.04 -13.51
CA SER A 221 -7.63 13.66 -13.03
C SER A 221 -7.94 14.95 -12.30
N ASP A 222 -7.39 15.06 -11.10
CA ASP A 222 -7.41 16.28 -10.31
C ASP A 222 -6.13 17.07 -10.57
N SER A 223 -6.24 18.16 -11.31
CA SER A 223 -5.09 19.05 -11.61
C SER A 223 -4.55 19.75 -10.35
N ASP A 224 -5.35 19.83 -9.32
CA ASP A 224 -5.06 20.52 -8.06
C ASP A 224 -4.44 19.57 -7.03
N ASN A 225 -4.14 18.32 -7.44
CA ASN A 225 -3.52 17.30 -6.61
C ASN A 225 -2.48 16.52 -7.41
N GLN A 226 -1.26 17.04 -7.42
CA GLN A 226 -0.17 16.52 -8.25
C GLN A 226 0.85 15.77 -7.42
N LEU A 227 1.45 14.76 -8.04
CA LEU A 227 2.56 13.98 -7.50
C LEU A 227 3.65 13.86 -8.56
N ALA A 228 4.84 14.37 -8.23
CA ALA A 228 6.04 14.19 -9.03
C ALA A 228 7.15 13.55 -8.19
N GLY A 229 8.16 13.00 -8.84
CA GLY A 229 9.29 12.49 -8.07
C GLY A 229 10.32 11.70 -8.86
N ILE A 230 11.36 11.35 -8.11
CA ILE A 230 12.41 10.41 -8.50
C ILE A 230 12.48 9.37 -7.38
N TYR A 231 12.33 8.10 -7.74
CA TYR A 231 12.48 6.99 -6.82
C TYR A 231 13.51 6.00 -7.37
N ALA A 232 14.64 5.87 -6.68
CA ALA A 232 15.76 5.03 -7.10
C ALA A 232 15.97 3.88 -6.10
N THR A 233 16.02 2.67 -6.58
CA THR A 233 16.39 1.46 -5.82
C THR A 233 17.74 0.97 -6.31
N GLN A 234 18.72 0.87 -5.40
CA GLN A 234 20.04 0.30 -5.67
C GLN A 234 20.17 -1.08 -4.98
N LYS A 235 20.50 -2.09 -5.76
CA LYS A 235 20.86 -3.41 -5.22
C LYS A 235 22.31 -3.39 -4.75
N LEU A 236 22.54 -3.68 -3.46
CA LEU A 236 23.89 -3.79 -2.88
C LEU A 236 24.37 -5.25 -2.85
N ALA A 237 23.45 -6.17 -2.50
CA ALA A 237 23.70 -7.61 -2.49
C ALA A 237 22.36 -8.35 -2.72
N ALA A 238 22.39 -9.70 -2.73
CA ALA A 238 21.21 -10.53 -2.98
C ALA A 238 20.01 -10.20 -2.07
N ASN A 239 20.26 -9.83 -0.81
CA ASN A 239 19.22 -9.53 0.18
C ASN A 239 19.44 -8.17 0.86
N SER A 240 20.15 -7.26 0.24
CA SER A 240 20.34 -5.92 0.76
C SER A 240 20.28 -4.89 -0.35
N GLY A 241 19.80 -3.71 -0.01
CA GLY A 241 19.68 -2.60 -0.94
C GLY A 241 19.39 -1.30 -0.24
N ILE A 242 19.43 -0.26 -1.01
CA ILE A 242 19.16 1.09 -0.56
C ILE A 242 18.20 1.76 -1.56
N GLU A 243 17.29 2.56 -1.06
CA GLU A 243 16.42 3.41 -1.85
C GLU A 243 16.66 4.85 -1.47
N TYR A 244 16.61 5.69 -2.49
CA TYR A 244 16.67 7.14 -2.39
C TYR A 244 15.46 7.69 -3.10
N TYR A 245 14.82 8.69 -2.53
CA TYR A 245 13.69 9.31 -3.20
C TYR A 245 13.59 10.81 -2.91
N TRP A 246 13.11 11.51 -3.91
CA TRP A 246 12.54 12.83 -3.83
C TRP A 246 11.12 12.74 -4.38
N LEU A 247 10.16 13.21 -3.59
CA LEU A 247 8.74 13.26 -3.93
C LEU A 247 8.26 14.68 -3.73
N ARG A 248 7.53 15.20 -4.70
CA ARG A 248 6.87 16.50 -4.60
C ARG A 248 5.38 16.32 -4.70
N THR A 249 4.64 16.91 -3.76
CA THR A 249 3.18 17.03 -3.81
C THR A 249 2.79 18.48 -3.91
N GLU A 250 1.85 18.78 -4.80
CA GLU A 250 1.18 20.07 -4.93
C GLU A 250 -0.30 19.81 -4.75
N ARG A 251 -0.93 20.46 -3.75
CA ARG A 251 -2.35 20.28 -3.43
C ARG A 251 -2.97 21.62 -3.05
N GLU A 252 -4.20 21.86 -3.49
CA GLU A 252 -4.98 23.03 -3.09
C GLU A 252 -5.75 22.77 -1.79
N ASP A 253 -6.03 23.84 -1.05
CA ASP A 253 -6.94 23.90 0.12
C ASP A 253 -6.69 22.84 1.21
N VAL A 254 -5.44 22.56 1.56
CA VAL A 254 -5.11 21.64 2.65
C VAL A 254 -5.05 22.37 4.01
N THR A 255 -5.18 21.61 5.10
CA THR A 255 -5.06 22.13 6.47
C THR A 255 -4.23 21.19 7.33
N PHE A 256 -3.22 21.74 8.01
CA PHE A 256 -2.43 21.06 9.04
C PHE A 256 -2.40 21.91 10.30
N ASN A 257 -2.81 21.36 11.43
CA ASN A 257 -2.83 21.99 12.76
C ASN A 257 -3.21 23.49 12.75
N GLY A 258 -4.27 23.87 12.01
CA GLY A 258 -4.77 25.24 11.93
C GLY A 258 -4.13 26.12 10.85
N THR A 259 -3.06 25.68 10.18
CA THR A 259 -2.49 26.34 9.00
C THR A 259 -3.17 25.81 7.76
N SER A 260 -3.75 26.69 6.93
CA SER A 260 -4.50 26.35 5.72
C SER A 260 -3.99 27.07 4.50
N GLY A 261 -4.14 26.46 3.34
CA GLY A 261 -3.82 27.01 2.02
C GLY A 261 -3.27 25.94 1.09
N ASP A 262 -2.72 26.39 -0.03
CA ASP A 262 -2.11 25.50 -1.02
C ASP A 262 -0.81 24.92 -0.48
N GLU A 263 -0.59 23.65 -0.72
CA GLU A 263 0.60 22.91 -0.31
C GLU A 263 1.56 22.74 -1.48
N ASN A 264 2.81 23.15 -1.28
CA ASN A 264 3.95 22.75 -2.09
C ASN A 264 4.95 22.05 -1.15
N ARG A 265 5.00 20.73 -1.21
CA ARG A 265 5.81 19.94 -0.28
C ARG A 265 6.79 19.04 -1.02
N ASP A 266 8.06 19.18 -0.69
CA ASP A 266 9.13 18.29 -1.09
C ASP A 266 9.44 17.29 0.04
N THR A 267 9.53 16.01 -0.29
CA THR A 267 9.89 14.93 0.63
C THR A 267 11.15 14.25 0.13
N PHE A 268 12.22 14.31 0.90
CA PHE A 268 13.49 13.62 0.64
C PHE A 268 13.62 12.45 1.60
N GLY A 269 13.92 11.26 1.08
CA GLY A 269 14.02 10.10 1.95
C GLY A 269 15.03 9.07 1.49
N ILE A 270 15.40 8.22 2.45
CA ILE A 270 16.32 7.11 2.27
C ILE A 270 15.79 5.90 3.04
N ARG A 271 15.83 4.74 2.40
CA ARG A 271 15.55 3.45 3.02
C ARG A 271 16.68 2.47 2.79
N HIS A 272 17.12 1.77 3.83
CA HIS A 272 18.15 0.73 3.74
C HIS A 272 17.63 -0.55 4.42
N TRP A 273 17.87 -1.66 3.79
CA TRP A 273 17.58 -2.98 4.36
C TRP A 273 18.74 -3.95 4.10
N GLY A 274 18.85 -4.93 4.97
CA GLY A 274 19.89 -5.92 4.84
C GLY A 274 19.77 -7.05 5.84
N ILE A 275 20.78 -7.92 5.80
CA ILE A 275 20.93 -9.03 6.72
C ILE A 275 22.14 -8.76 7.60
N PHE A 276 21.91 -8.67 8.91
CA PHE A 276 22.95 -8.52 9.91
C PHE A 276 23.68 -9.85 10.18
N SER A 277 22.89 -10.95 10.15
CA SER A 277 23.36 -12.31 10.33
C SER A 277 22.37 -13.29 9.69
N ASN A 278 22.69 -14.57 9.64
CA ASN A 278 21.81 -15.62 9.13
C ASN A 278 20.44 -15.73 9.85
N ARG A 279 20.21 -14.91 10.89
CA ARG A 279 18.96 -14.91 11.68
C ARG A 279 18.38 -13.51 11.95
N LEU A 280 19.10 -12.48 11.58
CA LEU A 280 18.68 -11.12 11.90
C LEU A 280 18.68 -10.27 10.63
N ASP A 281 17.49 -9.96 10.13
CA ASP A 281 17.23 -8.99 9.09
C ASP A 281 16.91 -7.63 9.73
N TYR A 282 17.16 -6.54 9.02
CA TYR A 282 16.81 -5.19 9.46
C TYR A 282 16.35 -4.34 8.30
N GLU A 283 15.59 -3.31 8.64
CA GLU A 283 15.17 -2.25 7.72
C GLU A 283 15.11 -0.93 8.48
N VAL A 284 15.58 0.15 7.86
CA VAL A 284 15.45 1.52 8.37
C VAL A 284 15.05 2.44 7.24
N GLU A 285 14.19 3.41 7.54
CA GLU A 285 13.77 4.45 6.59
C GLU A 285 13.63 5.77 7.33
N GLY A 286 14.10 6.85 6.70
CA GLY A 286 13.90 8.21 7.19
C GLY A 286 13.52 9.12 6.04
N ALA A 287 12.66 10.09 6.31
CA ALA A 287 12.30 11.13 5.36
C ALA A 287 12.17 12.49 6.06
N TYR A 288 12.50 13.53 5.31
CA TYR A 288 12.35 14.93 5.72
C TYR A 288 11.49 15.65 4.69
N GLN A 289 10.60 16.49 5.18
CA GLN A 289 9.68 17.30 4.38
C GLN A 289 9.97 18.78 4.57
N THR A 290 9.94 19.51 3.45
CA THR A 290 10.11 20.97 3.41
C THR A 290 9.19 21.58 2.34
N GLY A 291 8.98 22.87 2.38
CA GLY A 291 8.08 23.59 1.47
C GLY A 291 7.18 24.55 2.20
N ASP A 292 5.94 24.67 1.75
CA ASP A 292 4.95 25.58 2.34
C ASP A 292 3.53 25.01 2.30
N VAL A 293 2.70 25.47 3.24
CA VAL A 293 1.24 25.35 3.25
C VAL A 293 0.67 26.73 3.52
N GLY A 294 0.02 27.33 2.51
CA GLY A 294 -0.44 28.72 2.59
C GLY A 294 0.73 29.64 2.90
N THR A 295 0.73 30.27 4.09
CA THR A 295 1.81 31.15 4.55
C THR A 295 2.79 30.47 5.52
N GLY A 296 2.54 29.21 5.90
CA GLY A 296 3.37 28.46 6.82
C GLY A 296 4.47 27.68 6.11
N SER A 297 5.71 27.75 6.60
CA SER A 297 6.81 26.90 6.12
C SER A 297 6.67 25.49 6.67
N VAL A 298 7.08 24.49 5.87
CA VAL A 298 7.05 23.08 6.26
C VAL A 298 8.42 22.62 6.74
N SER A 299 8.46 21.96 7.92
CA SER A 299 9.66 21.33 8.47
C SER A 299 9.28 20.10 9.27
N ALA A 300 9.11 18.97 8.59
CA ALA A 300 8.58 17.75 9.20
C ALA A 300 9.45 16.53 8.86
N PHE A 301 9.43 15.50 9.71
CA PHE A 301 10.23 14.31 9.46
C PHE A 301 9.57 13.03 9.97
N MET A 302 9.97 11.93 9.38
CA MET A 302 9.65 10.59 9.88
C MET A 302 10.90 9.72 9.98
N PHE A 303 10.82 8.75 10.87
CA PHE A 303 11.79 7.67 11.00
C PHE A 303 11.07 6.35 11.29
N THR A 304 11.52 5.27 10.66
CA THR A 304 11.08 3.91 11.00
C THR A 304 12.27 2.96 11.02
N GLY A 305 12.26 2.05 11.97
CA GLY A 305 13.23 0.98 12.06
C GLY A 305 12.55 -0.33 12.44
N GLU A 306 12.88 -1.41 11.76
CA GLU A 306 12.42 -2.77 12.05
C GLU A 306 13.60 -3.73 12.12
N VAL A 307 13.62 -4.61 13.11
CA VAL A 307 14.49 -5.78 13.18
C VAL A 307 13.64 -7.04 13.21
N ILE A 308 14.06 -8.04 12.42
CA ILE A 308 13.33 -9.29 12.23
C ILE A 308 14.26 -10.45 12.57
N TYR A 309 13.91 -11.19 13.62
CA TYR A 309 14.67 -12.32 14.12
C TYR A 309 14.05 -13.66 13.72
N ALA A 310 14.78 -14.51 13.01
CA ALA A 310 14.38 -15.87 12.69
C ALA A 310 14.55 -16.79 13.91
N VAL A 311 13.44 -17.32 14.45
CA VAL A 311 13.42 -18.12 15.68
C VAL A 311 14.01 -19.50 15.43
N PRO A 312 15.08 -19.93 16.16
CA PRO A 312 15.68 -21.23 15.99
C PRO A 312 14.72 -22.37 16.34
N GLY A 313 14.78 -23.46 15.57
CA GLY A 313 14.00 -24.69 15.86
C GLY A 313 12.51 -24.60 15.55
N ALA A 314 11.99 -23.42 15.22
CA ALA A 314 10.61 -23.22 14.82
C ALA A 314 10.58 -22.90 13.32
N SER A 315 10.13 -23.83 12.50
CA SER A 315 10.13 -23.71 11.05
C SER A 315 9.38 -22.44 10.60
N ASN A 316 10.11 -21.54 9.92
CA ASN A 316 9.57 -20.30 9.35
C ASN A 316 8.92 -19.34 10.37
N SER A 317 9.35 -19.37 11.63
CA SER A 317 8.90 -18.42 12.64
C SER A 317 9.81 -17.22 12.74
N LYS A 318 9.23 -16.02 12.82
CA LYS A 318 9.95 -14.75 12.92
C LYS A 318 9.34 -13.89 14.02
N LEU A 319 10.20 -13.23 14.79
CA LEU A 319 9.85 -12.13 15.68
C LEU A 319 10.31 -10.83 15.04
N SER A 320 9.46 -9.80 15.02
CA SER A 320 9.86 -8.46 14.62
C SER A 320 9.60 -7.45 15.73
N PHE A 321 10.45 -6.44 15.81
CA PHE A 321 10.30 -5.26 16.64
C PHE A 321 10.46 -4.06 15.75
N ALA A 322 9.53 -3.11 15.84
CA ALA A 322 9.56 -1.91 15.03
C ALA A 322 9.27 -0.67 15.88
N VAL A 323 9.83 0.43 15.42
CA VAL A 323 9.53 1.78 15.89
C VAL A 323 9.21 2.62 14.67
N ASP A 324 8.06 3.26 14.67
CA ASP A 324 7.61 4.21 13.67
C ASP A 324 7.37 5.57 14.35
N TYR A 325 8.03 6.61 13.86
CA TYR A 325 7.89 7.99 14.32
C TYR A 325 7.56 8.91 13.15
N ALA A 326 6.61 9.80 13.35
CA ALA A 326 6.32 10.91 12.46
C ALA A 326 6.03 12.16 13.28
N SER A 327 6.70 13.27 12.96
CA SER A 327 6.59 14.52 13.72
C SER A 327 5.17 15.06 13.75
N GLY A 328 4.83 15.72 14.86
CA GLY A 328 3.69 16.58 15.07
C GLY A 328 4.12 18.04 15.11
N ASP A 329 3.19 18.92 15.44
CA ASP A 329 3.32 20.36 15.45
C ASP A 329 3.00 20.91 16.84
N ASP A 330 3.94 21.63 17.45
CA ASP A 330 3.81 22.18 18.79
C ASP A 330 3.08 23.54 18.84
N GLU A 331 2.88 24.20 17.68
CA GLU A 331 2.19 25.47 17.54
C GLU A 331 1.05 25.41 16.51
N ALA A 332 -0.15 25.78 16.90
CA ALA A 332 -1.26 25.96 15.98
C ALA A 332 -1.07 27.25 15.17
N ALA A 333 -1.02 27.14 13.85
CA ALA A 333 -0.78 28.18 12.86
C ALA A 333 0.68 28.73 12.83
N GLY A 334 1.25 28.77 11.66
CA GLY A 334 2.63 29.24 11.43
C GLY A 334 3.46 28.22 10.69
N GLU A 335 4.52 27.74 11.31
CA GLU A 335 5.31 26.63 10.78
C GLU A 335 4.50 25.33 10.83
N VAL A 336 4.64 24.45 9.83
CA VAL A 336 3.94 23.17 9.74
C VAL A 336 4.95 22.05 9.99
N ASN A 337 4.97 21.54 11.22
CA ASN A 337 5.86 20.47 11.65
C ASN A 337 5.20 19.08 11.62
N THR A 338 3.89 19.01 11.35
CA THR A 338 3.18 17.75 11.15
C THR A 338 3.65 17.06 9.86
N PHE A 339 4.17 15.84 10.00
CA PHE A 339 4.55 15.01 8.87
C PHE A 339 3.32 14.65 8.03
N ASN A 340 3.39 14.83 6.71
CA ASN A 340 2.36 14.37 5.77
C ASN A 340 2.68 12.97 5.27
N GLN A 341 1.81 12.02 5.52
CA GLN A 341 1.98 10.62 5.10
C GLN A 341 1.83 10.38 3.58
N LEU A 342 1.48 11.39 2.78
CA LEU A 342 1.24 11.35 1.34
C LEU A 342 0.13 10.34 0.97
N PHE A 343 0.45 9.27 0.26
CA PHE A 343 -0.47 8.23 -0.21
C PHE A 343 -0.13 6.84 0.35
N PRO A 344 -0.15 6.65 1.67
CA PRO A 344 0.39 5.48 2.34
C PRO A 344 -0.48 4.24 2.21
N LEU A 345 0.12 3.07 2.53
CA LEU A 345 -0.57 1.86 2.96
C LEU A 345 -0.51 1.76 4.50
N GLY A 346 -1.29 2.58 5.20
CA GLY A 346 -1.28 2.68 6.67
C GLY A 346 -1.56 1.34 7.36
N HIS A 347 -2.55 0.60 6.87
CA HIS A 347 -2.95 -0.73 7.36
C HIS A 347 -1.80 -1.74 7.55
N ALA A 348 -0.73 -1.61 6.79
CA ALA A 348 0.41 -2.52 6.91
C ALA A 348 1.28 -2.25 8.16
N TYR A 349 1.11 -1.07 8.81
CA TYR A 349 2.04 -0.56 9.81
C TYR A 349 1.39 -0.19 11.14
N PHE A 350 0.20 0.40 11.13
CA PHE A 350 -0.42 1.02 12.32
C PHE A 350 -1.63 0.22 12.84
N GLY A 351 -1.47 -1.09 12.94
CA GLY A 351 -2.51 -2.00 13.42
C GLY A 351 -3.57 -2.33 12.35
N PHE A 352 -4.43 -3.25 12.69
CA PHE A 352 -5.38 -3.85 11.77
C PHE A 352 -6.71 -3.08 11.70
N ILE A 353 -6.99 -2.21 12.69
CA ILE A 353 -8.24 -1.44 12.79
C ILE A 353 -8.20 -0.17 11.94
N ASP A 354 -7.03 0.31 11.51
CA ASP A 354 -6.84 1.53 10.70
C ASP A 354 -7.29 2.82 11.40
N LEU A 355 -7.11 2.92 12.72
CA LEU A 355 -7.54 4.08 13.51
C LEU A 355 -6.52 5.23 13.56
N VAL A 356 -5.24 4.95 13.32
CA VAL A 356 -4.17 5.95 13.34
C VAL A 356 -3.39 5.96 12.05
N GLY A 357 -2.83 7.11 11.70
CA GLY A 357 -2.01 7.32 10.50
C GLY A 357 -0.57 7.72 10.84
N ARG A 358 0.27 7.85 9.81
CA ARG A 358 1.68 8.28 9.93
C ARG A 358 1.78 9.81 10.00
N GLN A 359 1.09 10.41 10.95
CA GLN A 359 1.08 11.85 11.24
C GLN A 359 1.00 12.04 12.75
N ASN A 360 1.90 12.81 13.32
CA ASN A 360 1.96 13.05 14.77
C ASN A 360 1.90 11.75 15.58
N ILE A 361 2.74 10.78 15.29
CA ILE A 361 2.66 9.42 15.84
C ILE A 361 4.01 8.88 16.28
N LEU A 362 4.03 8.17 17.40
CA LEU A 362 5.06 7.21 17.78
C LEU A 362 4.36 5.86 18.00
N ASP A 363 4.67 4.85 17.17
CA ASP A 363 4.28 3.46 17.38
C ASP A 363 5.49 2.61 17.77
N ILE A 364 5.36 1.89 18.87
CA ILE A 364 6.32 0.86 19.28
C ILE A 364 5.61 -0.48 19.19
N SER A 365 6.05 -1.32 18.27
CA SER A 365 5.35 -2.56 17.96
C SER A 365 6.24 -3.79 17.99
N ALA A 366 5.61 -4.93 18.24
CA ALA A 366 6.21 -6.24 18.13
C ALA A 366 5.25 -7.22 17.45
N ALA A 367 5.79 -8.11 16.61
CA ALA A 367 4.97 -9.14 15.99
C ALA A 367 5.67 -10.50 15.97
N TYR A 368 4.88 -11.55 16.15
CA TYR A 368 5.29 -12.92 15.93
C TYR A 368 4.54 -13.47 14.72
N ARG A 369 5.28 -13.98 13.75
CA ARG A 369 4.73 -14.63 12.55
C ARG A 369 5.25 -16.06 12.47
N THR A 370 4.36 -17.01 12.21
CA THR A 370 4.75 -18.41 12.04
C THR A 370 3.94 -19.08 10.93
N ARG A 371 4.56 -20.08 10.30
CA ARG A 371 3.88 -21.00 9.40
C ARG A 371 3.55 -22.27 10.17
N ILE A 372 2.27 -22.50 10.46
CA ILE A 372 1.81 -23.70 11.16
C ILE A 372 1.79 -24.93 10.23
N SER A 373 1.49 -24.70 8.95
CA SER A 373 1.53 -25.72 7.89
C SER A 373 1.91 -25.08 6.56
N ASP A 374 2.14 -25.86 5.51
CA ASP A 374 2.45 -25.32 4.15
C ASP A 374 1.34 -24.41 3.61
N ARG A 375 0.15 -24.46 4.19
CA ARG A 375 -1.02 -23.68 3.79
C ARG A 375 -1.44 -22.62 4.80
N THR A 376 -0.93 -22.65 6.02
CA THR A 376 -1.44 -21.84 7.14
C THR A 376 -0.36 -20.94 7.72
N ASN A 377 -0.58 -19.64 7.67
CA ASN A 377 0.24 -18.64 8.33
C ASN A 377 -0.57 -17.95 9.42
N VAL A 378 0.08 -17.66 10.54
CA VAL A 378 -0.49 -16.90 11.67
C VAL A 378 0.44 -15.75 11.98
N ARG A 379 -0.12 -14.58 12.28
CA ARG A 379 0.59 -13.42 12.82
C ARG A 379 -0.16 -12.92 14.06
N VAL A 380 0.57 -12.65 15.12
CA VAL A 380 0.12 -11.87 16.26
C VAL A 380 0.96 -10.61 16.30
N ALA A 381 0.34 -9.45 16.50
CA ALA A 381 1.05 -8.20 16.68
C ALA A 381 0.51 -7.42 17.88
N ILE A 382 1.37 -6.59 18.47
CA ILE A 382 1.03 -5.64 19.52
C ILE A 382 1.58 -4.29 19.10
N HIS A 383 0.75 -3.26 19.21
CA HIS A 383 1.09 -1.87 18.96
C HIS A 383 0.87 -1.05 20.23
N ASN A 384 1.76 -0.09 20.49
CA ASN A 384 1.59 0.92 21.52
C ASN A 384 1.71 2.28 20.83
N PHE A 385 0.60 3.01 20.79
CA PHE A 385 0.49 4.27 20.08
C PHE A 385 0.57 5.46 21.00
N PHE A 386 1.38 6.45 20.63
CA PHE A 386 1.53 7.72 21.31
C PHE A 386 1.48 8.85 20.29
N ARG A 387 0.94 10.01 20.64
CA ARG A 387 1.18 11.24 19.86
C ARG A 387 2.64 11.64 19.98
N ALA A 388 3.24 12.12 18.92
CA ALA A 388 4.60 12.66 18.92
C ALA A 388 4.64 14.02 19.62
N ASP A 389 3.59 14.83 19.43
CA ASP A 389 3.34 16.09 20.09
C ASP A 389 1.89 16.19 20.59
N ASP A 390 1.69 16.66 21.82
CA ASP A 390 0.37 16.76 22.44
C ASP A 390 -0.42 17.98 21.96
N ALA A 391 0.25 19.02 21.47
CA ALA A 391 -0.37 20.22 20.93
C ALA A 391 -0.99 19.97 19.54
N ASP A 392 -0.51 18.96 18.82
CA ASP A 392 -1.06 18.58 17.50
C ASP A 392 -2.21 17.57 17.61
N ALA A 393 -2.98 17.47 16.54
CA ALA A 393 -4.13 16.58 16.42
C ALA A 393 -3.74 15.09 16.40
N LEU A 394 -4.70 14.22 16.72
CA LEU A 394 -4.68 12.81 16.40
C LEU A 394 -5.27 12.60 15.00
N TYR A 395 -4.54 11.93 14.13
CA TYR A 395 -4.91 11.67 12.73
C TYR A 395 -5.24 10.20 12.48
N ASN A 396 -6.27 9.94 11.69
CA ASN A 396 -6.61 8.58 11.24
C ASN A 396 -5.73 8.11 10.07
N ALA A 397 -5.89 6.85 9.65
CA ALA A 397 -5.15 6.26 8.55
C ALA A 397 -5.29 7.00 7.20
N GLY A 398 -6.35 7.79 7.01
CA GLY A 398 -6.57 8.64 5.85
C GLY A 398 -5.98 10.05 5.97
N GLY A 399 -5.40 10.41 7.13
CA GLY A 399 -4.88 11.74 7.43
C GLY A 399 -5.94 12.73 7.95
N GLY A 400 -7.18 12.29 8.15
CA GLY A 400 -8.23 13.13 8.75
C GLY A 400 -8.07 13.27 10.27
N VAL A 401 -8.41 14.46 10.80
CA VAL A 401 -8.37 14.72 12.24
C VAL A 401 -9.44 13.90 12.97
N VAL A 402 -9.01 13.08 13.92
CA VAL A 402 -9.89 12.31 14.83
C VAL A 402 -10.20 13.13 16.09
N ARG A 403 -9.17 13.81 16.62
CA ARG A 403 -9.24 14.66 17.80
C ARG A 403 -8.30 15.84 17.61
N ALA A 404 -8.75 17.04 17.92
CA ALA A 404 -7.91 18.23 17.92
C ALA A 404 -6.78 18.12 18.94
N GLY A 405 -5.69 18.83 18.70
CA GLY A 405 -4.56 18.93 19.61
C GLY A 405 -4.98 19.54 20.95
N ASP A 406 -4.38 19.03 22.03
CA ASP A 406 -4.58 19.53 23.38
C ASP A 406 -3.31 19.22 24.20
N ALA A 407 -2.49 20.24 24.39
CA ALA A 407 -1.22 20.15 25.13
C ALA A 407 -1.39 19.72 26.61
N SER A 408 -2.61 19.77 27.15
CA SER A 408 -2.92 19.29 28.50
C SER A 408 -3.29 17.81 28.56
N ALA A 409 -3.58 17.20 27.40
CA ALA A 409 -3.92 15.79 27.32
C ALA A 409 -2.68 14.91 27.26
N SER A 410 -2.80 13.65 27.68
CA SER A 410 -1.71 12.67 27.57
C SER A 410 -1.40 12.32 26.12
N SER A 411 -0.12 12.09 25.82
CA SER A 411 0.33 11.54 24.54
C SER A 411 -0.14 10.10 24.29
N ASP A 412 -0.42 9.33 25.35
CA ASP A 412 -0.83 7.92 25.24
C ASP A 412 -2.20 7.79 24.52
N ILE A 413 -2.19 7.22 23.31
CA ILE A 413 -3.38 6.95 22.52
C ILE A 413 -4.00 5.62 22.96
N GLY A 414 -3.18 4.57 23.10
CA GLY A 414 -3.65 3.25 23.47
C GLY A 414 -2.82 2.10 22.91
N ARG A 415 -3.36 0.90 23.05
CA ARG A 415 -2.70 -0.35 22.65
C ARG A 415 -3.61 -1.19 21.80
N GLU A 416 -3.08 -1.72 20.71
CA GLU A 416 -3.80 -2.63 19.81
C GLU A 416 -3.14 -4.01 19.81
N ILE A 417 -3.96 -5.06 19.78
CA ILE A 417 -3.51 -6.44 19.66
C ILE A 417 -4.23 -7.05 18.46
N ASP A 418 -3.45 -7.56 17.51
CA ASP A 418 -3.93 -8.17 16.27
C ASP A 418 -3.65 -9.65 16.23
N LEU A 419 -4.60 -10.41 15.74
CA LEU A 419 -4.43 -11.80 15.34
C LEU A 419 -4.89 -11.95 13.90
N THR A 420 -4.02 -12.41 13.02
CA THR A 420 -4.38 -12.74 11.64
C THR A 420 -4.01 -14.18 11.31
N LEU A 421 -4.93 -14.87 10.65
CA LEU A 421 -4.76 -16.20 10.11
C LEU A 421 -5.00 -16.18 8.62
N SER A 422 -4.08 -16.72 7.85
CA SER A 422 -4.20 -16.86 6.39
C SER A 422 -4.10 -18.32 6.00
N TYR A 423 -5.06 -18.80 5.23
CA TYR A 423 -5.14 -20.19 4.76
C TYR A 423 -5.20 -20.26 3.25
N LYS A 424 -4.26 -20.95 2.65
CA LYS A 424 -4.19 -21.19 1.21
C LYS A 424 -5.06 -22.38 0.84
N LEU A 425 -6.28 -22.13 0.37
CA LEU A 425 -7.22 -23.17 -0.09
C LEU A 425 -6.70 -23.85 -1.36
N SER A 426 -6.18 -23.05 -2.29
CA SER A 426 -5.53 -23.53 -3.53
C SER A 426 -4.39 -22.57 -3.90
N ASN A 427 -3.73 -22.82 -5.03
CA ASN A 427 -2.75 -21.86 -5.53
C ASN A 427 -3.36 -20.52 -5.97
N GLN A 428 -4.68 -20.47 -6.09
CA GLN A 428 -5.44 -19.33 -6.61
C GLN A 428 -6.39 -18.73 -5.59
N VAL A 429 -6.64 -19.41 -4.47
CA VAL A 429 -7.61 -18.99 -3.46
C VAL A 429 -6.95 -18.97 -2.09
N THR A 430 -6.99 -17.83 -1.45
CA THR A 430 -6.55 -17.64 -0.07
C THR A 430 -7.71 -17.09 0.74
N GLY A 431 -8.01 -17.69 1.89
CA GLY A 431 -8.89 -17.15 2.91
C GLY A 431 -8.08 -16.53 4.02
N SER A 432 -8.56 -15.43 4.60
CA SER A 432 -7.93 -14.81 5.76
C SER A 432 -8.98 -14.46 6.81
N LEU A 433 -8.59 -14.56 8.08
CA LEU A 433 -9.35 -14.12 9.23
C LEU A 433 -8.49 -13.16 10.04
N GLY A 434 -9.03 -12.00 10.37
CA GLY A 434 -8.40 -11.02 11.23
C GLY A 434 -9.27 -10.72 12.44
N LEU A 435 -8.64 -10.56 13.59
CA LEU A 435 -9.24 -10.09 14.82
C LEU A 435 -8.32 -9.04 15.41
N SER A 436 -8.85 -7.86 15.71
CA SER A 436 -8.12 -6.80 16.37
C SER A 436 -8.90 -6.24 17.54
N LEU A 437 -8.16 -5.91 18.59
CA LEU A 437 -8.67 -5.32 19.83
C LEU A 437 -7.82 -4.10 20.16
N ILE A 438 -8.44 -2.94 20.31
CA ILE A 438 -7.75 -1.76 20.81
C ILE A 438 -8.28 -1.37 22.19
N HIS A 439 -7.37 -1.08 23.11
CA HIS A 439 -7.66 -0.43 24.38
C HIS A 439 -7.16 1.01 24.32
N ILE A 440 -8.07 1.95 24.48
CA ILE A 440 -7.77 3.38 24.41
C ILE A 440 -7.55 3.94 25.81
N SER A 441 -6.57 4.82 25.94
CA SER A 441 -6.33 5.57 27.19
C SER A 441 -7.39 6.63 27.41
N GLU A 442 -7.71 6.93 28.68
CA GLU A 442 -8.75 7.92 29.08
C GLU A 442 -8.67 9.26 28.36
N PRO A 443 -7.48 9.87 28.16
CA PRO A 443 -7.35 11.17 27.51
C PRO A 443 -7.78 11.19 26.03
N THR A 444 -7.84 10.01 25.39
CA THR A 444 -8.24 9.87 23.97
C THR A 444 -9.71 9.56 23.80
N ARG A 445 -10.48 9.42 24.88
CA ARG A 445 -11.93 9.21 24.80
C ARG A 445 -12.62 10.48 24.29
N PRO A 446 -13.46 10.38 23.24
CA PRO A 446 -14.34 11.47 22.86
C PRO A 446 -15.35 11.75 24.01
N TYR A 447 -15.63 13.00 24.30
CA TYR A 447 -16.64 13.43 25.25
C TYR A 447 -17.99 13.61 24.55
#